data_7a6629be74ce76422ba182a88f62840d
#
_entry.id   7a6629be74ce76422ba182a88f62840d
#
_cell.length_a   1.000
_cell.length_b   1.000
_cell.length_c   1.000
_cell.angle_alpha   90.00
_cell.angle_beta   90.00
_cell.angle_gamma   90.00
#
_symmetry.space_group_name_H-M   'P 1'
#
loop_
_entity.id
_entity.type
_entity.pdbx_description
1 polymer ?
#
loop_
_entity_poly.entity_id
_entity_poly.type
_entity_poly.pdbx_seq_one_letter_code
_entity_poly.pdbx_strand_id
1 'polypeptide(L)'
;MSQVRLVLIAIITSCFSTISYAQTKILFDASKAEAAGNADWVIDADAHNIGYFNGPAQIGGTESNAQKIPTPLQATITTSTAETYWMGGISNWGIDCVKKGYTVESLPYNGAITYGLSSNTQDLSNYKVFVICEPNILFTTAQKTAMLQFVQNGGGLFMVCDHGNSDRNGDGYDSQMIWNDFMTNNSVQSNPFGFSFDSLDFSQTSTNIASIATDTILHGPYGNVTSIDFNGGTAMTLYPSVNANVKGVIYKSGSSSTGNTNALMVRSRYGLGKVAAIGDSSPADDGTGDANDVLYDGYITGANGNNRKAIMNATYWLATNNNLTGISDNETTLFNIFPNPAQEELTIIPFNEIKSGTFTLANILGEEIISENLHGQDRISVNVSSLSNGIYFASISSEGYKSTQKIIVAH
;
A
#
# COMPACT_ATOMS: atom_id res chain seq x y z
N MET A 1 5.02 46.12 62.61
CA MET A 1 4.41 44.86 62.27
C MET A 1 4.31 44.75 60.74
N SER A 2 5.26 44.07 60.17
CA SER A 2 5.35 43.90 58.68
C SER A 2 4.58 42.60 58.27
N GLN A 3 3.57 42.76 57.43
CA GLN A 3 2.84 41.65 56.90
C GLN A 3 3.57 41.11 55.64
N VAL A 4 4.10 39.90 55.73
CA VAL A 4 4.64 39.14 54.61
C VAL A 4 3.48 38.47 53.85
N ARG A 5 3.25 38.91 52.60
CA ARG A 5 2.30 38.22 51.69
C ARG A 5 3.02 37.08 51.02
N LEU A 6 2.61 35.86 51.32
CA LEU A 6 3.02 34.64 50.62
C LEU A 6 2.27 34.57 49.25
N VAL A 7 3.02 34.66 48.17
CA VAL A 7 2.48 34.40 46.82
C VAL A 7 2.67 32.93 46.51
N LEU A 8 1.59 32.18 46.46
CA LEU A 8 1.57 30.77 46.05
C LEU A 8 1.59 30.71 44.53
N ILE A 9 2.70 30.35 43.90
CA ILE A 9 2.78 30.06 42.46
C ILE A 9 2.39 28.61 42.27
N ALA A 10 1.18 28.37 41.75
CA ALA A 10 0.75 27.05 41.30
C ALA A 10 1.40 26.76 39.94
N ILE A 11 2.35 25.84 39.90
CA ILE A 11 2.91 25.30 38.66
C ILE A 11 1.91 24.26 38.12
N ILE A 12 1.16 24.65 37.11
CA ILE A 12 0.31 23.71 36.35
C ILE A 12 1.25 22.95 35.42
N THR A 13 1.64 21.73 35.81
CA THR A 13 2.32 20.81 34.93
C THR A 13 1.28 20.21 33.97
N SER A 14 1.15 20.77 32.78
CA SER A 14 0.36 20.18 31.71
C SER A 14 1.05 18.93 31.24
N CYS A 15 0.51 17.77 31.62
CA CYS A 15 0.91 16.48 31.07
C CYS A 15 0.35 16.40 29.64
N PHE A 16 1.16 16.78 28.65
CA PHE A 16 0.87 16.44 27.26
C PHE A 16 1.09 14.93 27.10
N SER A 17 0.02 14.14 27.16
CA SER A 17 0.04 12.78 26.68
C SER A 17 0.22 12.85 25.15
N THR A 18 1.44 12.62 24.67
CA THR A 18 1.67 12.37 23.25
C THR A 18 0.97 11.06 22.92
N ILE A 19 -0.13 11.13 22.18
CA ILE A 19 -0.73 9.95 21.55
C ILE A 19 0.31 9.48 20.53
N SER A 20 1.10 8.49 20.91
CA SER A 20 1.97 7.79 19.96
C SER A 20 1.06 6.89 19.10
N TYR A 21 0.75 7.34 17.89
CA TYR A 21 0.19 6.44 16.91
C TYR A 21 1.27 5.38 16.61
N ALA A 22 0.91 4.11 16.70
CA ALA A 22 1.80 3.04 16.29
C ALA A 22 2.24 3.30 14.83
N GLN A 23 3.54 3.37 14.62
CA GLN A 23 4.10 3.64 13.31
C GLN A 23 3.70 2.53 12.34
N THR A 24 3.25 2.90 11.15
CA THR A 24 2.85 1.93 10.12
C THR A 24 4.05 1.10 9.70
N LYS A 25 3.93 -0.22 9.82
CA LYS A 25 4.98 -1.17 9.50
C LYS A 25 4.76 -1.79 8.12
N ILE A 26 5.85 -1.91 7.36
CA ILE A 26 5.91 -2.57 6.05
C ILE A 26 6.89 -3.73 6.16
N LEU A 27 6.47 -4.92 5.73
CA LEU A 27 7.32 -6.10 5.67
C LEU A 27 7.72 -6.37 4.22
N PHE A 28 9.01 -6.52 3.98
CA PHE A 28 9.57 -6.95 2.70
C PHE A 28 9.96 -8.43 2.82
N ASP A 29 9.51 -9.24 1.88
CA ASP A 29 9.82 -10.67 1.87
C ASP A 29 11.24 -10.93 1.37
N ALA A 30 11.92 -11.89 1.99
CA ALA A 30 13.14 -12.51 1.52
C ALA A 30 13.09 -14.04 1.75
N SER A 31 11.87 -14.61 1.82
CA SER A 31 11.68 -16.04 2.11
C SER A 31 11.36 -16.89 0.88
N LYS A 32 11.23 -16.26 -0.29
CA LYS A 32 10.83 -16.90 -1.54
C LYS A 32 11.87 -16.82 -2.65
N ALA A 33 13.13 -16.67 -2.27
CA ALA A 33 14.25 -16.54 -3.20
C ALA A 33 14.02 -15.37 -4.18
N GLU A 34 13.77 -14.21 -3.61
CA GLU A 34 13.49 -12.98 -4.33
C GLU A 34 14.78 -12.46 -4.98
N ALA A 35 14.99 -12.80 -6.25
CA ALA A 35 16.20 -12.41 -6.97
C ALA A 35 16.06 -12.57 -8.49
N ALA A 36 16.93 -11.90 -9.24
CA ALA A 36 17.11 -12.05 -10.67
C ALA A 36 18.59 -12.08 -11.03
N GLY A 37 19.08 -13.20 -11.56
CA GLY A 37 20.51 -13.36 -11.83
C GLY A 37 21.32 -13.32 -10.54
N ASN A 38 22.14 -12.30 -10.37
CA ASN A 38 22.90 -12.04 -9.16
C ASN A 38 22.33 -10.88 -8.33
N ALA A 39 21.19 -10.32 -8.68
CA ALA A 39 20.55 -9.24 -7.95
C ALA A 39 19.58 -9.79 -6.90
N ASP A 40 19.66 -9.31 -5.69
CA ASP A 40 18.78 -9.66 -4.58
C ASP A 40 17.70 -8.60 -4.39
N TRP A 41 16.43 -9.01 -4.45
CA TRP A 41 15.30 -8.11 -4.24
C TRP A 41 14.99 -7.93 -2.75
N VAL A 42 15.97 -7.46 -2.01
CA VAL A 42 15.92 -7.20 -0.56
C VAL A 42 16.26 -5.74 -0.27
N ILE A 43 15.87 -5.25 0.90
CA ILE A 43 16.10 -3.84 1.27
C ILE A 43 17.48 -3.58 1.89
N ASP A 44 18.07 -4.56 2.55
CA ASP A 44 19.42 -4.46 3.12
C ASP A 44 20.04 -5.86 3.21
N ALA A 45 20.85 -6.16 2.25
CA ALA A 45 21.66 -7.38 2.23
C ALA A 45 23.08 -7.01 1.87
N ASP A 46 24.01 -7.67 2.50
CA ASP A 46 25.44 -7.44 2.29
C ASP A 46 26.06 -8.47 1.33
N ALA A 47 25.25 -9.38 0.79
CA ALA A 47 25.71 -10.35 -0.18
C ALA A 47 24.55 -11.23 -0.64
N HIS A 48 24.68 -11.98 -1.72
CA HIS A 48 23.63 -12.86 -2.25
C HIS A 48 22.99 -13.71 -1.16
N ASN A 49 21.88 -13.26 -0.63
CA ASN A 49 21.09 -14.06 0.30
C ASN A 49 20.44 -15.24 -0.40
N ILE A 50 20.46 -15.23 -1.72
CA ILE A 50 19.77 -16.17 -2.56
C ILE A 50 20.70 -16.59 -3.68
N GLY A 51 21.65 -17.48 -3.32
CA GLY A 51 22.50 -18.12 -4.33
C GLY A 51 21.70 -19.18 -5.06
N TYR A 52 21.49 -19.05 -6.34
CA TYR A 52 21.05 -20.15 -7.16
C TYR A 52 21.84 -20.21 -8.47
N PHE A 53 22.52 -21.30 -8.62
CA PHE A 53 23.04 -21.70 -9.90
C PHE A 53 22.72 -23.18 -10.09
N ASN A 54 21.85 -23.50 -11.04
CA ASN A 54 21.56 -24.86 -11.50
C ASN A 54 21.10 -25.82 -10.38
N GLY A 55 20.18 -25.41 -9.54
CA GLY A 55 19.65 -26.23 -8.47
C GLY A 55 18.63 -25.50 -7.63
N PRO A 56 18.02 -26.14 -6.64
CA PRO A 56 17.09 -25.45 -5.72
C PRO A 56 17.81 -24.27 -5.08
N ALA A 57 17.09 -23.15 -4.95
CA ALA A 57 17.59 -21.93 -4.36
C ALA A 57 18.39 -22.20 -3.08
N GLN A 58 19.66 -21.82 -3.07
CA GLN A 58 20.48 -21.88 -1.86
C GLN A 58 20.21 -20.62 -1.06
N ILE A 59 19.30 -20.74 -0.14
CA ILE A 59 18.92 -19.68 0.74
C ILE A 59 20.00 -19.52 1.81
N GLY A 60 20.51 -18.31 1.99
CA GLY A 60 21.63 -18.05 2.91
C GLY A 60 22.92 -18.56 2.37
N GLY A 61 23.37 -18.04 1.24
CA GLY A 61 24.68 -18.33 0.63
C GLY A 61 25.86 -18.16 1.60
N THR A 62 27.05 -18.46 1.12
CA THR A 62 28.28 -18.41 1.91
C THR A 62 28.78 -16.98 2.17
N GLU A 63 27.95 -16.00 1.97
CA GLU A 63 28.32 -14.61 2.03
C GLU A 63 28.40 -14.09 3.44
N SER A 64 29.37 -13.20 3.67
CA SER A 64 29.82 -12.83 5.00
C SER A 64 28.85 -11.93 5.76
N ASN A 65 27.87 -11.37 5.05
CA ASN A 65 26.94 -10.43 5.63
C ASN A 65 25.50 -10.91 5.41
N ALA A 66 24.94 -11.50 6.42
CA ALA A 66 23.54 -11.80 6.41
C ALA A 66 22.72 -10.49 6.39
N GLN A 67 21.61 -10.50 5.67
CA GLN A 67 20.58 -9.48 5.76
C GLN A 67 20.37 -9.06 7.22
N LYS A 68 20.35 -7.76 7.49
CA LYS A 68 20.17 -7.23 8.85
C LYS A 68 18.73 -7.36 9.28
N ILE A 69 18.44 -8.46 9.93
CA ILE A 69 17.11 -8.90 10.30
C ILE A 69 16.87 -8.69 11.80
N PRO A 70 15.66 -8.38 12.19
CA PRO A 70 14.47 -8.14 11.36
C PRO A 70 14.40 -6.71 10.80
N THR A 71 15.18 -5.79 11.35
CA THR A 71 15.05 -4.37 11.09
C THR A 71 16.40 -3.78 10.77
N PRO A 72 16.66 -3.35 9.54
CA PRO A 72 17.82 -2.57 9.20
C PRO A 72 17.87 -1.29 10.06
N LEU A 73 19.05 -0.75 10.31
CA LEU A 73 19.20 0.44 11.12
C LEU A 73 18.51 1.65 10.47
N GLN A 74 17.41 2.11 11.07
CA GLN A 74 16.54 3.15 10.52
C GLN A 74 16.65 4.49 11.26
N ALA A 75 17.08 4.48 12.52
CA ALA A 75 17.07 5.66 13.39
C ALA A 75 17.95 6.81 12.88
N THR A 76 18.93 6.52 12.05
CA THR A 76 19.84 7.51 11.46
C THR A 76 19.42 7.96 10.06
N ILE A 77 18.36 7.40 9.48
CA ILE A 77 17.85 7.78 8.16
C ILE A 77 17.15 9.15 8.27
N THR A 78 17.59 10.07 7.42
CA THR A 78 17.03 11.42 7.28
C THR A 78 16.64 11.67 5.84
N THR A 79 16.02 12.79 5.54
CA THR A 79 15.68 13.19 4.18
C THR A 79 16.90 13.26 3.24
N SER A 80 18.10 13.51 3.80
CA SER A 80 19.37 13.59 3.06
C SER A 80 20.15 12.28 3.01
N THR A 81 19.67 11.20 3.62
CA THR A 81 20.34 9.90 3.57
C THR A 81 20.39 9.42 2.11
N ALA A 82 21.60 9.02 1.68
CA ALA A 82 21.80 8.49 0.33
C ALA A 82 21.08 7.16 0.15
N GLU A 83 20.76 6.85 -1.07
CA GLU A 83 20.07 5.63 -1.49
C GLU A 83 20.97 4.38 -1.32
N THR A 84 22.25 4.58 -1.38
CA THR A 84 23.30 3.57 -1.12
C THR A 84 23.59 3.33 0.37
N TYR A 85 22.74 3.84 1.28
CA TYR A 85 22.92 3.63 2.72
C TYR A 85 22.69 2.18 3.15
N TRP A 86 21.72 1.52 2.53
CA TRP A 86 21.52 0.09 2.56
C TRP A 86 21.98 -0.53 1.24
N MET A 87 22.21 -1.84 1.24
CA MET A 87 22.75 -2.56 0.10
C MET A 87 21.87 -3.77 -0.23
N GLY A 88 20.94 -3.59 -1.10
CA GLY A 88 20.05 -4.61 -1.63
C GLY A 88 19.36 -4.02 -2.85
N GLY A 89 18.98 -4.82 -3.83
CA GLY A 89 18.45 -4.34 -5.10
C GLY A 89 17.19 -3.45 -5.01
N ILE A 90 16.50 -3.46 -3.85
CA ILE A 90 15.35 -2.59 -3.58
C ILE A 90 15.54 -1.73 -2.31
N SER A 91 16.79 -1.46 -1.92
CA SER A 91 17.12 -0.68 -0.72
C SER A 91 16.56 0.73 -0.76
N ASN A 92 16.56 1.38 -1.92
CA ASN A 92 16.00 2.70 -2.14
C ASN A 92 14.50 2.78 -1.82
N TRP A 93 13.75 1.76 -2.21
CA TRP A 93 12.33 1.66 -1.85
C TRP A 93 12.15 1.57 -0.33
N GLY A 94 12.93 0.74 0.35
CA GLY A 94 12.93 0.65 1.81
C GLY A 94 13.30 1.98 2.48
N ILE A 95 14.37 2.63 2.02
CA ILE A 95 14.83 3.94 2.52
C ILE A 95 13.77 5.02 2.31
N ASP A 96 13.12 5.05 1.16
CA ASP A 96 12.04 5.99 0.89
C ASP A 96 10.83 5.76 1.81
N CYS A 97 10.50 4.51 2.12
CA CYS A 97 9.48 4.20 3.11
C CYS A 97 9.83 4.78 4.49
N VAL A 98 11.09 4.64 4.95
CA VAL A 98 11.55 5.21 6.22
C VAL A 98 11.51 6.73 6.20
N LYS A 99 11.97 7.38 5.11
CA LYS A 99 11.88 8.83 4.92
C LYS A 99 10.44 9.37 5.00
N LYS A 100 9.46 8.53 4.76
CA LYS A 100 8.02 8.85 4.86
C LYS A 100 7.41 8.51 6.21
N GLY A 101 8.21 8.04 7.16
CA GLY A 101 7.78 7.75 8.50
C GLY A 101 7.23 6.33 8.69
N TYR A 102 7.44 5.43 7.75
CA TYR A 102 7.14 4.01 7.94
C TYR A 102 8.29 3.31 8.67
N THR A 103 7.99 2.24 9.37
CA THR A 103 8.99 1.27 9.81
C THR A 103 9.04 0.14 8.81
N VAL A 104 10.22 -0.23 8.34
CA VAL A 104 10.38 -1.37 7.43
C VAL A 104 11.09 -2.52 8.13
N GLU A 105 10.71 -3.73 7.79
CA GLU A 105 11.36 -4.96 8.25
C GLU A 105 11.49 -5.92 7.08
N SER A 106 12.48 -6.82 7.15
CA SER A 106 12.63 -7.93 6.22
C SER A 106 12.14 -9.22 6.86
N LEU A 107 11.31 -9.99 6.16
CA LEU A 107 11.03 -11.37 6.51
C LEU A 107 12.21 -12.23 6.01
N PRO A 108 13.00 -12.84 6.89
CA PRO A 108 14.20 -13.56 6.48
C PRO A 108 13.89 -14.81 5.66
N TYR A 109 14.89 -15.35 4.98
CA TYR A 109 14.79 -16.56 4.16
C TYR A 109 14.12 -17.75 4.89
N ASN A 110 14.30 -17.86 6.19
CA ASN A 110 13.67 -18.89 7.04
C ASN A 110 12.43 -18.35 7.77
N GLY A 111 11.97 -17.16 7.45
CA GLY A 111 10.80 -16.54 8.04
C GLY A 111 9.51 -17.25 7.65
N ALA A 112 8.56 -17.29 8.57
CA ALA A 112 7.28 -17.90 8.33
C ALA A 112 6.23 -16.87 7.96
N ILE A 113 5.63 -17.01 6.78
CA ILE A 113 4.46 -16.22 6.38
C ILE A 113 3.23 -16.77 7.11
N THR A 114 2.75 -16.05 8.12
CA THR A 114 1.60 -16.41 8.94
C THR A 114 0.65 -15.23 9.14
N TYR A 115 -0.58 -15.51 9.53
CA TYR A 115 -1.57 -14.49 9.89
C TYR A 115 -2.38 -14.92 11.10
N GLY A 116 -2.36 -14.11 12.17
CA GLY A 116 -3.04 -14.38 13.42
C GLY A 116 -2.28 -15.32 14.36
N LEU A 117 -1.00 -15.59 14.10
CA LEU A 117 -0.14 -16.43 14.95
C LEU A 117 0.67 -15.56 15.92
N SER A 118 0.19 -15.38 17.14
CA SER A 118 0.81 -14.49 18.14
C SER A 118 2.22 -14.90 18.59
N SER A 119 2.63 -16.16 18.36
CA SER A 119 3.99 -16.63 18.66
C SER A 119 5.00 -16.23 17.57
N ASN A 120 4.56 -15.80 16.39
CA ASN A 120 5.41 -15.27 15.35
C ASN A 120 5.51 -13.74 15.48
N THR A 121 6.68 -13.22 15.83
CA THR A 121 6.91 -11.79 15.97
C THR A 121 6.77 -11.02 14.65
N GLN A 122 6.99 -11.69 13.51
CA GLN A 122 6.80 -11.19 12.17
C GLN A 122 5.51 -11.71 11.52
N ASP A 123 4.49 -12.02 12.31
CA ASP A 123 3.15 -12.34 11.81
C ASP A 123 2.57 -11.16 11.02
N LEU A 124 1.94 -11.44 9.88
CA LEU A 124 1.39 -10.40 8.99
C LEU A 124 0.38 -9.48 9.67
N SER A 125 -0.28 -9.93 10.75
CA SER A 125 -1.18 -9.06 11.53
C SER A 125 -0.47 -7.88 12.21
N ASN A 126 0.85 -7.91 12.33
CA ASN A 126 1.66 -6.82 12.87
C ASN A 126 2.03 -5.76 11.81
N TYR A 127 1.69 -5.97 10.56
CA TYR A 127 2.08 -5.12 9.43
C TYR A 127 0.87 -4.56 8.69
N LYS A 128 1.09 -3.44 8.03
CA LYS A 128 0.07 -2.84 7.17
C LYS A 128 0.26 -3.20 5.71
N VAL A 129 1.50 -3.36 5.28
CA VAL A 129 1.85 -3.72 3.89
C VAL A 129 2.82 -4.91 3.93
N PHE A 130 2.61 -5.84 3.02
CA PHE A 130 3.54 -6.91 2.70
C PHE A 130 3.97 -6.79 1.24
N VAL A 131 5.26 -6.72 1.00
CA VAL A 131 5.87 -6.57 -0.32
C VAL A 131 6.62 -7.85 -0.65
N ILE A 132 6.37 -8.41 -1.82
CA ILE A 132 7.08 -9.58 -2.35
C ILE A 132 7.52 -9.24 -3.76
N CYS A 133 8.84 -9.26 -4.00
CA CYS A 133 9.44 -8.92 -5.28
C CYS A 133 9.99 -10.16 -5.96
N GLU A 134 9.42 -10.54 -7.10
CA GLU A 134 9.86 -11.67 -7.94
C GLU A 134 10.11 -12.97 -7.14
N PRO A 135 9.07 -13.59 -6.55
CA PRO A 135 9.23 -14.85 -5.84
C PRO A 135 9.63 -15.96 -6.81
N ASN A 136 10.59 -16.81 -6.40
CA ASN A 136 11.09 -17.94 -7.17
C ASN A 136 10.79 -19.30 -6.48
N ILE A 137 10.01 -19.30 -5.40
CA ILE A 137 9.58 -20.51 -4.69
C ILE A 137 8.07 -20.47 -4.48
N LEU A 138 7.38 -21.55 -4.85
CA LEU A 138 5.93 -21.70 -4.65
C LEU A 138 5.53 -21.45 -3.19
N PHE A 139 4.42 -20.77 -3.01
CA PHE A 139 3.80 -20.62 -1.70
C PHE A 139 3.09 -21.91 -1.29
N THR A 140 3.29 -22.34 -0.06
CA THR A 140 2.50 -23.44 0.51
C THR A 140 1.03 -23.03 0.69
N THR A 141 0.12 -23.99 0.79
CA THR A 141 -1.30 -23.72 1.05
C THR A 141 -1.52 -22.87 2.31
N ALA A 142 -0.74 -23.09 3.35
CA ALA A 142 -0.83 -22.31 4.59
C ALA A 142 -0.40 -20.85 4.37
N GLN A 143 0.69 -20.62 3.63
CA GLN A 143 1.17 -19.27 3.29
C GLN A 143 0.16 -18.53 2.40
N LYS A 144 -0.39 -19.18 1.38
CA LYS A 144 -1.47 -18.62 0.55
C LYS A 144 -2.66 -18.20 1.39
N THR A 145 -3.10 -19.05 2.30
CA THR A 145 -4.21 -18.75 3.21
C THR A 145 -3.89 -17.56 4.10
N ALA A 146 -2.69 -17.50 4.69
CA ALA A 146 -2.26 -16.39 5.54
C ALA A 146 -2.26 -15.06 4.80
N MET A 147 -1.69 -15.02 3.58
CA MET A 147 -1.66 -13.81 2.76
C MET A 147 -3.07 -13.35 2.34
N LEU A 148 -3.95 -14.28 1.96
CA LEU A 148 -5.32 -13.95 1.59
C LEU A 148 -6.11 -13.42 2.78
N GLN A 149 -5.95 -14.02 3.97
CA GLN A 149 -6.55 -13.53 5.21
C GLN A 149 -6.01 -12.15 5.60
N PHE A 150 -4.70 -11.92 5.44
CA PHE A 150 -4.09 -10.62 5.66
C PHE A 150 -4.75 -9.54 4.81
N VAL A 151 -4.88 -9.77 3.50
CA VAL A 151 -5.55 -8.82 2.60
C VAL A 151 -7.02 -8.69 2.98
N GLN A 152 -7.74 -9.80 3.16
CA GLN A 152 -9.16 -9.78 3.49
C GLN A 152 -9.47 -8.94 4.73
N ASN A 153 -8.57 -8.93 5.71
CA ASN A 153 -8.71 -8.19 6.97
C ASN A 153 -8.09 -6.77 6.95
N GLY A 154 -7.75 -6.24 5.79
CA GLY A 154 -7.35 -4.83 5.64
C GLY A 154 -5.87 -4.59 5.40
N GLY A 155 -5.08 -5.64 5.23
CA GLY A 155 -3.68 -5.55 4.81
C GLY A 155 -3.53 -5.12 3.35
N GLY A 156 -2.37 -4.57 3.02
CA GLY A 156 -1.95 -4.22 1.67
C GLY A 156 -0.92 -5.21 1.13
N LEU A 157 -1.18 -5.84 0.00
CA LEU A 157 -0.21 -6.74 -0.65
C LEU A 157 0.34 -6.07 -1.91
N PHE A 158 1.66 -5.95 -2.00
CA PHE A 158 2.34 -5.51 -3.21
C PHE A 158 2.98 -6.73 -3.88
N MET A 159 2.51 -7.07 -5.07
CA MET A 159 2.96 -8.19 -5.88
C MET A 159 3.83 -7.65 -7.01
N VAL A 160 5.14 -7.90 -6.96
CA VAL A 160 6.06 -7.62 -8.07
C VAL A 160 6.34 -8.92 -8.77
N CYS A 161 6.15 -8.93 -10.08
CA CYS A 161 6.39 -10.09 -10.95
C CYS A 161 7.62 -9.86 -11.81
N ASP A 162 7.91 -10.80 -12.68
CA ASP A 162 8.90 -10.69 -13.73
C ASP A 162 8.42 -11.42 -15.00
N HIS A 163 9.23 -11.40 -16.07
CA HIS A 163 8.91 -11.99 -17.38
C HIS A 163 8.74 -13.50 -17.36
N GLY A 164 8.19 -14.06 -18.44
CA GLY A 164 8.17 -15.51 -18.68
C GLY A 164 9.58 -16.05 -19.01
N ASN A 165 9.79 -17.33 -18.72
CA ASN A 165 11.08 -17.99 -18.83
C ASN A 165 12.17 -17.43 -17.89
N SER A 166 11.75 -16.97 -16.72
CA SER A 166 12.61 -16.45 -15.66
C SER A 166 12.68 -17.41 -14.46
N ASP A 167 12.65 -18.72 -14.73
CA ASP A 167 12.84 -19.76 -13.70
C ASP A 167 14.29 -19.68 -13.16
N ARG A 168 14.47 -18.93 -12.08
CA ARG A 168 15.80 -18.60 -11.56
C ARG A 168 16.43 -19.75 -10.78
N ASN A 169 15.64 -20.61 -10.19
CA ASN A 169 16.10 -21.72 -9.36
C ASN A 169 16.01 -23.10 -10.04
N GLY A 170 15.49 -23.17 -11.28
CA GLY A 170 15.40 -24.40 -12.07
C GLY A 170 14.36 -25.40 -11.56
N ASP A 171 13.34 -24.94 -10.83
CA ASP A 171 12.28 -25.80 -10.28
C ASP A 171 11.06 -25.95 -11.21
N GLY A 172 11.07 -25.25 -12.33
CA GLY A 172 10.00 -25.29 -13.34
C GLY A 172 8.92 -24.22 -13.15
N TYR A 173 9.11 -23.25 -12.23
CA TYR A 173 8.16 -22.18 -11.96
C TYR A 173 8.79 -20.80 -12.08
N ASP A 174 8.27 -20.00 -12.98
CA ASP A 174 8.59 -18.58 -13.09
C ASP A 174 7.76 -17.76 -12.09
N SER A 175 8.17 -16.53 -11.82
CA SER A 175 7.46 -15.63 -10.91
C SER A 175 5.97 -15.45 -11.27
N GLN A 176 5.61 -15.29 -12.56
CA GLN A 176 4.21 -15.18 -12.97
C GLN A 176 3.43 -16.50 -12.74
N MET A 177 4.06 -17.66 -12.88
CA MET A 177 3.43 -18.95 -12.56
C MET A 177 3.16 -19.07 -11.06
N ILE A 178 4.10 -18.65 -10.24
CA ILE A 178 3.99 -18.65 -8.77
C ILE A 178 2.85 -17.73 -8.32
N TRP A 179 2.76 -16.53 -8.87
CA TRP A 179 1.68 -15.61 -8.56
C TRP A 179 0.30 -16.10 -9.04
N ASN A 180 0.24 -16.69 -10.24
CA ASN A 180 -1.00 -17.28 -10.74
C ASN A 180 -1.43 -18.48 -9.91
N ASP A 181 -0.48 -19.33 -9.48
CA ASP A 181 -0.74 -20.45 -8.57
C ASP A 181 -1.25 -19.94 -7.20
N PHE A 182 -0.67 -18.86 -6.67
CA PHE A 182 -1.18 -18.22 -5.45
C PHE A 182 -2.64 -17.80 -5.59
N MET A 183 -3.00 -17.16 -6.70
CA MET A 183 -4.35 -16.65 -6.91
C MET A 183 -5.38 -17.74 -7.21
N THR A 184 -4.99 -18.79 -7.95
CA THR A 184 -5.94 -19.78 -8.46
C THR A 184 -5.96 -21.09 -7.68
N ASN A 185 -4.81 -21.50 -7.12
CA ASN A 185 -4.65 -22.75 -6.40
C ASN A 185 -4.51 -22.53 -4.89
N ASN A 186 -5.56 -21.96 -4.31
CA ASN A 186 -5.65 -21.70 -2.87
C ASN A 186 -6.98 -22.25 -2.31
N SER A 187 -7.07 -22.38 -0.99
CA SER A 187 -8.24 -22.95 -0.30
C SER A 187 -9.29 -21.91 0.11
N VAL A 188 -9.08 -20.62 -0.21
CA VAL A 188 -9.95 -19.53 0.24
C VAL A 188 -10.92 -19.11 -0.86
N GLN A 189 -10.41 -18.65 -1.98
CA GLN A 189 -11.21 -18.20 -3.13
C GLN A 189 -10.34 -18.19 -4.38
N SER A 190 -10.83 -18.79 -5.48
CA SER A 190 -10.14 -18.73 -6.76
C SER A 190 -10.13 -17.30 -7.31
N ASN A 191 -8.95 -16.84 -7.67
CA ASN A 191 -8.67 -15.52 -8.23
C ASN A 191 -9.35 -14.35 -7.50
N PRO A 192 -9.09 -14.17 -6.17
CA PRO A 192 -9.78 -13.18 -5.36
C PRO A 192 -9.51 -11.75 -5.81
N PHE A 193 -8.41 -11.50 -6.51
CA PHE A 193 -7.99 -10.17 -6.93
C PHE A 193 -8.47 -9.80 -8.34
N GLY A 194 -8.92 -10.77 -9.13
CA GLY A 194 -9.53 -10.55 -10.44
C GLY A 194 -8.53 -10.21 -11.55
N PHE A 195 -7.30 -10.73 -11.49
CA PHE A 195 -6.33 -10.62 -12.58
C PHE A 195 -5.43 -11.86 -12.63
N SER A 196 -4.65 -11.98 -13.70
CA SER A 196 -3.56 -12.94 -13.82
C SER A 196 -2.36 -12.26 -14.48
N PHE A 197 -1.16 -12.76 -14.21
CA PHE A 197 0.03 -12.40 -14.97
C PHE A 197 0.10 -13.23 -16.25
N ASP A 198 0.40 -12.57 -17.36
CA ASP A 198 0.56 -13.23 -18.66
C ASP A 198 1.99 -13.80 -18.76
N SER A 199 2.20 -14.81 -19.60
CA SER A 199 3.54 -15.36 -19.85
C SER A 199 4.17 -14.64 -21.04
N LEU A 200 4.64 -13.42 -20.80
CA LEU A 200 5.30 -12.55 -21.79
C LEU A 200 6.71 -12.19 -21.33
N ASP A 201 7.52 -11.74 -22.29
CA ASP A 201 8.85 -11.16 -22.05
C ASP A 201 9.03 -9.98 -23.01
N PHE A 202 9.13 -8.77 -22.46
CA PHE A 202 9.34 -7.58 -23.27
C PHE A 202 9.93 -6.43 -22.46
N SER A 203 10.67 -5.56 -23.14
CA SER A 203 11.16 -4.31 -22.59
C SER A 203 10.51 -3.14 -23.30
N GLN A 204 10.04 -2.14 -22.57
CA GLN A 204 9.51 -0.91 -23.13
C GLN A 204 9.30 0.18 -22.09
N THR A 205 9.43 1.42 -22.50
CA THR A 205 8.86 2.57 -21.78
C THR A 205 7.42 2.79 -22.24
N SER A 206 6.47 2.83 -21.32
CA SER A 206 5.07 3.11 -21.64
C SER A 206 4.60 4.42 -20.99
N THR A 207 3.96 5.26 -21.82
CA THR A 207 3.21 6.46 -21.39
C THR A 207 1.70 6.24 -21.43
N ASN A 208 1.25 4.99 -21.60
CA ASN A 208 -0.15 4.64 -21.72
C ASN A 208 -0.81 4.51 -20.34
N ILE A 209 -1.08 5.67 -19.74
CA ILE A 209 -1.62 5.81 -18.39
C ILE A 209 -3.15 5.89 -18.46
N ALA A 210 -3.83 5.17 -17.58
CA ALA A 210 -5.29 5.24 -17.46
C ALA A 210 -5.75 6.64 -17.04
N SER A 211 -6.83 7.12 -17.64
CA SER A 211 -7.39 8.45 -17.28
C SER A 211 -8.30 8.33 -16.06
N ILE A 212 -7.71 8.15 -14.87
CA ILE A 212 -8.43 8.05 -13.59
C ILE A 212 -7.91 9.15 -12.67
N ALA A 213 -8.52 10.33 -12.72
CA ALA A 213 -8.05 11.54 -12.04
C ALA A 213 -7.91 11.41 -10.51
N THR A 214 -8.66 10.51 -9.88
CA THR A 214 -8.64 10.29 -8.44
C THR A 214 -7.79 9.09 -8.00
N ASP A 215 -7.10 8.45 -8.93
CA ASP A 215 -6.30 7.27 -8.61
C ASP A 215 -5.03 7.65 -7.85
N THR A 216 -4.89 7.14 -6.62
CA THR A 216 -3.76 7.46 -5.75
C THR A 216 -2.43 6.91 -6.27
N ILE A 217 -2.45 5.83 -7.06
CA ILE A 217 -1.21 5.30 -7.68
C ILE A 217 -0.73 6.25 -8.77
N LEU A 218 -1.64 6.81 -9.54
CA LEU A 218 -1.31 7.73 -10.62
C LEU A 218 -1.07 9.17 -10.14
N HIS A 219 -1.77 9.60 -9.09
CA HIS A 219 -1.80 11.00 -8.62
C HIS A 219 -1.54 11.11 -7.11
N GLY A 220 -0.67 10.27 -6.57
CA GLY A 220 -0.37 10.21 -5.14
C GLY A 220 0.64 11.26 -4.67
N PRO A 221 1.03 11.18 -3.38
CA PRO A 221 1.87 12.19 -2.73
C PRO A 221 3.32 12.24 -3.24
N TYR A 222 3.72 11.26 -4.04
CA TYR A 222 5.06 11.23 -4.67
C TYR A 222 5.08 11.88 -6.05
N GLY A 223 3.95 12.38 -6.50
CA GLY A 223 3.77 13.09 -7.77
C GLY A 223 3.00 12.28 -8.80
N ASN A 224 2.66 12.93 -9.90
CA ASN A 224 1.94 12.30 -11.00
C ASN A 224 2.85 11.30 -11.73
N VAL A 225 2.31 10.13 -12.00
CA VAL A 225 2.94 9.09 -12.84
C VAL A 225 2.53 9.34 -14.28
N THR A 226 3.50 9.54 -15.16
CA THR A 226 3.26 9.81 -16.57
C THR A 226 3.87 8.76 -17.51
N SER A 227 4.68 7.86 -16.96
CA SER A 227 5.29 6.75 -17.69
C SER A 227 5.73 5.65 -16.72
N ILE A 228 6.06 4.48 -17.26
CA ILE A 228 6.76 3.40 -16.57
C ILE A 228 7.74 2.76 -17.54
N ASP A 229 8.85 2.25 -17.01
CA ASP A 229 9.90 1.62 -17.82
C ASP A 229 10.09 0.17 -17.37
N PHE A 230 9.90 -0.77 -18.27
CA PHE A 230 10.08 -2.20 -18.09
C PHE A 230 11.33 -2.68 -18.81
N ASN A 231 12.10 -3.54 -18.16
CA ASN A 231 13.27 -4.18 -18.75
C ASN A 231 13.21 -5.71 -18.51
N GLY A 232 12.53 -6.42 -19.40
CA GLY A 232 12.20 -7.83 -19.24
C GLY A 232 11.02 -8.00 -18.29
N GLY A 233 9.82 -7.66 -18.71
CA GLY A 233 8.63 -7.80 -17.88
C GLY A 233 7.49 -8.49 -18.59
N THR A 234 6.39 -8.66 -17.88
CA THR A 234 5.13 -9.22 -18.38
C THR A 234 3.97 -8.24 -18.24
N ALA A 235 2.85 -8.57 -18.84
CA ALA A 235 1.59 -7.84 -18.66
C ALA A 235 0.61 -8.65 -17.81
N MET A 236 -0.54 -8.06 -17.54
CA MET A 236 -1.63 -8.68 -16.80
C MET A 236 -2.94 -8.61 -17.57
N THR A 237 -3.71 -9.67 -17.44
CA THR A 237 -5.10 -9.77 -17.92
C THR A 237 -6.05 -9.64 -16.74
N LEU A 238 -7.08 -8.79 -16.88
CA LEU A 238 -8.05 -8.46 -15.84
C LEU A 238 -9.35 -9.20 -16.03
N TYR A 239 -9.98 -9.58 -14.92
CA TYR A 239 -11.27 -10.30 -14.88
C TYR A 239 -12.28 -9.54 -14.01
N PRO A 240 -12.86 -8.42 -14.48
CA PRO A 240 -13.82 -7.62 -13.70
C PRO A 240 -15.09 -8.38 -13.31
N SER A 241 -15.42 -9.46 -14.03
CA SER A 241 -16.52 -10.37 -13.68
C SER A 241 -16.23 -11.22 -12.43
N VAL A 242 -14.95 -11.42 -12.09
CA VAL A 242 -14.51 -12.14 -10.89
C VAL A 242 -14.35 -11.18 -9.71
N ASN A 243 -13.73 -10.03 -9.95
CA ASN A 243 -13.62 -8.96 -8.97
C ASN A 243 -13.80 -7.59 -9.66
N ALA A 244 -14.93 -6.94 -9.42
CA ALA A 244 -15.27 -5.65 -10.02
C ALA A 244 -14.33 -4.49 -9.59
N ASN A 245 -13.55 -4.68 -8.52
CA ASN A 245 -12.61 -3.68 -8.02
C ASN A 245 -11.25 -3.69 -8.75
N VAL A 246 -11.00 -4.69 -9.63
CA VAL A 246 -9.76 -4.74 -10.39
C VAL A 246 -9.71 -3.61 -11.41
N LYS A 247 -8.57 -2.90 -11.46
CA LYS A 247 -8.32 -1.81 -12.41
C LYS A 247 -6.88 -1.85 -12.88
N GLY A 248 -6.68 -1.80 -14.21
CA GLY A 248 -5.39 -1.45 -14.77
C GLY A 248 -5.16 0.06 -14.65
N VAL A 249 -3.99 0.45 -14.23
CA VAL A 249 -3.62 1.87 -14.07
C VAL A 249 -2.56 2.31 -15.08
N ILE A 250 -1.70 1.41 -15.51
CA ILE A 250 -0.71 1.61 -16.57
C ILE A 250 -0.80 0.44 -17.53
N TYR A 251 -0.73 0.71 -18.82
CA TYR A 251 -0.91 -0.28 -19.88
C TYR A 251 0.27 -0.30 -20.84
N LYS A 252 0.42 -1.42 -21.53
CA LYS A 252 1.42 -1.59 -22.60
C LYS A 252 1.23 -0.51 -23.67
N SER A 253 2.33 0.04 -24.18
CA SER A 253 2.31 1.02 -25.27
C SER A 253 1.57 0.45 -26.49
N GLY A 254 0.70 1.25 -27.08
CA GLY A 254 -0.11 0.83 -28.24
C GLY A 254 -1.34 -0.02 -27.91
N SER A 255 -1.61 -0.33 -26.63
CA SER A 255 -2.86 -1.00 -26.20
C SER A 255 -3.89 0.02 -25.70
N SER A 256 -5.13 -0.46 -25.42
CA SER A 256 -6.16 0.38 -24.80
C SER A 256 -5.84 0.62 -23.32
N SER A 257 -5.90 1.88 -22.87
CA SER A 257 -5.74 2.25 -21.45
C SER A 257 -7.00 2.01 -20.59
N THR A 258 -8.03 1.43 -21.17
CA THR A 258 -9.30 1.08 -20.47
C THR A 258 -9.68 -0.37 -20.67
N GLY A 259 -8.82 -1.16 -21.31
CA GLY A 259 -9.05 -2.57 -21.60
C GLY A 259 -8.81 -3.50 -20.41
N ASN A 260 -9.09 -4.78 -20.63
CA ASN A 260 -8.86 -5.83 -19.65
C ASN A 260 -7.58 -6.65 -19.92
N THR A 261 -6.77 -6.25 -20.89
CA THR A 261 -5.52 -6.94 -21.27
C THR A 261 -4.38 -5.94 -21.38
N ASN A 262 -3.15 -6.46 -21.35
CA ASN A 262 -1.94 -5.65 -21.47
C ASN A 262 -1.76 -4.58 -20.36
N ALA A 263 -2.30 -4.80 -19.17
CA ALA A 263 -2.01 -3.95 -18.03
C ALA A 263 -0.58 -4.24 -17.51
N LEU A 264 0.21 -3.19 -17.30
CA LEU A 264 1.56 -3.26 -16.73
C LEU A 264 1.54 -3.08 -15.22
N MET A 265 0.60 -2.28 -14.74
CA MET A 265 0.36 -2.08 -13.33
C MET A 265 -1.14 -2.13 -13.04
N VAL A 266 -1.50 -2.83 -11.98
CA VAL A 266 -2.88 -3.13 -11.60
C VAL A 266 -3.09 -2.83 -10.13
N ARG A 267 -4.28 -2.38 -9.79
CA ARG A 267 -4.77 -2.36 -8.41
C ARG A 267 -6.06 -3.14 -8.26
N SER A 268 -6.27 -3.71 -7.09
CA SER A 268 -7.52 -4.39 -6.74
C SER A 268 -7.82 -4.26 -5.25
N ARG A 269 -9.02 -4.67 -4.85
CA ARG A 269 -9.44 -4.79 -3.46
C ARG A 269 -9.99 -6.17 -3.20
N TYR A 270 -9.73 -6.69 -2.01
CA TYR A 270 -10.30 -7.94 -1.54
C TYR A 270 -10.63 -7.84 -0.06
N GLY A 271 -11.89 -8.06 0.29
CA GLY A 271 -12.36 -7.77 1.65
C GLY A 271 -12.10 -6.32 2.04
N LEU A 272 -11.42 -6.12 3.14
CA LEU A 272 -11.04 -4.81 3.66
C LEU A 272 -9.69 -4.32 3.14
N GLY A 273 -8.95 -5.14 2.43
CA GLY A 273 -7.58 -4.86 2.01
C GLY A 273 -7.44 -4.44 0.56
N LYS A 274 -6.19 -4.25 0.19
CA LYS A 274 -5.77 -3.70 -1.09
C LYS A 274 -4.65 -4.53 -1.70
N VAL A 275 -4.61 -4.58 -3.02
CA VAL A 275 -3.55 -5.24 -3.77
C VAL A 275 -3.06 -4.31 -4.87
N ALA A 276 -1.77 -4.11 -4.96
CA ALA A 276 -1.10 -3.52 -6.10
C ALA A 276 -0.22 -4.58 -6.76
N ALA A 277 -0.17 -4.60 -8.08
CA ALA A 277 0.66 -5.52 -8.83
C ALA A 277 1.36 -4.81 -9.98
N ILE A 278 2.61 -5.20 -10.24
CA ILE A 278 3.43 -4.73 -11.35
C ILE A 278 4.07 -5.92 -12.05
N GLY A 279 4.18 -5.88 -13.37
CA GLY A 279 4.61 -7.01 -14.19
C GLY A 279 6.12 -7.12 -14.42
N ASP A 280 6.95 -6.35 -13.70
CA ASP A 280 8.39 -6.33 -13.88
C ASP A 280 9.06 -5.92 -12.57
N SER A 281 10.16 -6.59 -12.20
CA SER A 281 10.98 -6.26 -11.03
C SER A 281 11.95 -5.11 -11.29
N SER A 282 12.37 -4.90 -12.54
CA SER A 282 13.33 -3.85 -12.93
C SER A 282 12.94 -2.43 -12.52
N PRO A 283 11.64 -2.02 -12.49
CA PRO A 283 11.25 -0.73 -11.94
C PRO A 283 11.56 -0.53 -10.46
N ALA A 284 11.76 -1.61 -9.70
CA ALA A 284 12.10 -1.56 -8.28
C ALA A 284 13.60 -1.64 -8.03
N ASP A 285 14.38 -2.13 -8.99
CA ASP A 285 15.83 -2.22 -8.93
C ASP A 285 16.45 -0.82 -8.87
N ASP A 286 17.30 -0.59 -7.90
CA ASP A 286 17.89 0.73 -7.65
C ASP A 286 19.40 0.80 -7.96
N GLY A 287 19.95 -0.25 -8.52
CA GLY A 287 21.36 -0.31 -8.88
C GLY A 287 22.31 -0.45 -7.68
N THR A 288 21.79 -0.67 -6.47
CA THR A 288 22.63 -0.99 -5.30
C THR A 288 22.62 -2.48 -5.02
N GLY A 289 23.74 -2.99 -4.52
CA GLY A 289 23.95 -4.41 -4.23
C GLY A 289 25.41 -4.72 -4.01
N ASP A 290 25.72 -5.98 -3.98
CA ASP A 290 27.08 -6.46 -3.81
C ASP A 290 27.91 -6.38 -5.10
N ALA A 291 29.21 -6.52 -4.96
CA ALA A 291 30.17 -6.31 -6.07
C ALA A 291 29.97 -7.23 -7.29
N ASN A 292 29.20 -8.29 -7.16
CA ASN A 292 28.94 -9.25 -8.24
C ASN A 292 27.46 -9.25 -8.70
N ASP A 293 26.64 -8.36 -8.16
CA ASP A 293 25.25 -8.26 -8.56
C ASP A 293 25.10 -7.69 -9.97
N VAL A 294 24.10 -8.18 -10.68
CA VAL A 294 23.67 -7.59 -11.95
C VAL A 294 22.67 -6.49 -11.61
N LEU A 295 23.13 -5.25 -11.68
CA LEU A 295 22.38 -4.09 -11.22
C LEU A 295 21.78 -3.31 -12.39
N TYR A 296 20.48 -3.00 -12.26
CA TYR A 296 19.74 -2.14 -13.16
C TYR A 296 19.15 -0.98 -12.35
N ASP A 297 19.51 0.25 -12.62
CA ASP A 297 19.02 1.42 -11.90
C ASP A 297 17.67 1.89 -12.46
N GLY A 298 16.63 1.08 -12.31
CA GLY A 298 15.29 1.38 -12.79
C GLY A 298 14.48 2.27 -11.86
N TYR A 299 14.70 2.14 -10.55
CA TYR A 299 13.89 2.83 -9.55
C TYR A 299 14.05 4.35 -9.62
N ILE A 300 15.26 4.85 -9.68
CA ILE A 300 15.59 6.28 -9.69
C ILE A 300 15.56 6.85 -11.10
N THR A 301 16.23 6.19 -12.04
CA THR A 301 16.45 6.74 -13.38
C THR A 301 15.39 6.32 -14.39
N GLY A 302 14.78 5.15 -14.19
CA GLY A 302 13.79 4.58 -15.10
C GLY A 302 12.59 5.49 -15.29
N ALA A 303 12.17 5.63 -16.54
CA ALA A 303 11.07 6.52 -16.96
C ALA A 303 11.20 7.95 -16.41
N ASN A 304 12.43 8.48 -16.30
CA ASN A 304 12.72 9.79 -15.70
C ASN A 304 12.19 9.90 -14.24
N GLY A 305 12.39 8.88 -13.43
CA GLY A 305 11.96 8.82 -12.03
C GLY A 305 10.47 8.53 -11.84
N ASN A 306 9.74 8.14 -12.89
CA ASN A 306 8.33 7.77 -12.75
C ASN A 306 8.15 6.38 -12.15
N ASN A 307 9.11 5.45 -12.32
CA ASN A 307 9.09 4.15 -11.66
C ASN A 307 9.00 4.31 -10.13
N ARG A 308 9.88 5.14 -9.55
CA ARG A 308 9.84 5.49 -8.12
C ARG A 308 8.49 6.07 -7.70
N LYS A 309 7.92 6.99 -8.49
CA LYS A 309 6.61 7.59 -8.19
C LYS A 309 5.52 6.52 -8.17
N ALA A 310 5.48 5.64 -9.17
CA ALA A 310 4.47 4.59 -9.28
C ALA A 310 4.56 3.62 -8.09
N ILE A 311 5.75 3.14 -7.77
CA ILE A 311 5.99 2.21 -6.66
C ILE A 311 5.66 2.86 -5.32
N MET A 312 6.14 4.07 -5.05
CA MET A 312 5.89 4.74 -3.78
C MET A 312 4.43 5.19 -3.62
N ASN A 313 3.77 5.64 -4.68
CA ASN A 313 2.34 5.92 -4.63
C ASN A 313 1.52 4.66 -4.37
N ALA A 314 1.88 3.53 -4.97
CA ALA A 314 1.24 2.25 -4.70
C ALA A 314 1.46 1.80 -3.24
N THR A 315 2.69 1.92 -2.74
CA THR A 315 3.02 1.63 -1.34
C THR A 315 2.21 2.50 -0.37
N TYR A 316 2.13 3.80 -0.65
CA TYR A 316 1.30 4.73 0.11
C TYR A 316 -0.18 4.34 0.08
N TRP A 317 -0.71 4.03 -1.10
CA TRP A 317 -2.09 3.59 -1.26
C TRP A 317 -2.38 2.31 -0.45
N LEU A 318 -1.47 1.33 -0.48
CA LEU A 318 -1.57 0.10 0.31
C LEU A 318 -1.52 0.38 1.82
N ALA A 319 -0.64 1.30 2.25
CA ALA A 319 -0.43 1.65 3.64
C ALA A 319 -1.56 2.50 4.25
N THR A 320 -2.30 3.23 3.43
CA THR A 320 -3.42 4.04 3.93
C THR A 320 -4.55 3.17 4.45
N ASN A 321 -5.12 3.54 5.59
CA ASN A 321 -6.30 2.85 6.08
C ASN A 321 -7.43 3.00 5.06
N ASN A 322 -8.14 1.90 4.82
CA ASN A 322 -9.47 2.02 4.27
C ASN A 322 -10.30 2.67 5.37
N ASN A 323 -10.67 3.92 5.22
CA ASN A 323 -11.82 4.41 5.96
C ASN A 323 -13.00 3.61 5.40
N LEU A 324 -13.33 2.50 6.08
CA LEU A 324 -14.52 1.72 5.79
C LEU A 324 -15.73 2.45 6.35
N THR A 325 -16.02 3.55 5.73
CA THR A 325 -17.38 3.90 5.47
C THR A 325 -17.72 3.16 4.17
N GLY A 326 -18.69 2.27 4.17
CA GLY A 326 -19.02 1.39 3.03
C GLY A 326 -19.53 2.12 1.78
N ILE A 327 -18.71 3.03 1.26
CA ILE A 327 -19.01 3.95 0.16
C ILE A 327 -17.79 3.95 -0.74
N SER A 328 -18.01 3.81 -2.04
CA SER A 328 -17.02 3.61 -3.08
C SER A 328 -15.90 4.69 -3.09
N ASP A 329 -14.69 4.32 -3.54
CA ASP A 329 -13.52 5.21 -3.73
C ASP A 329 -13.76 6.42 -4.66
N ASN A 330 -14.96 6.68 -5.08
CA ASN A 330 -15.36 7.83 -5.88
C ASN A 330 -15.83 9.02 -5.04
N GLU A 331 -15.68 8.97 -3.73
CA GLU A 331 -16.08 10.11 -2.91
C GLU A 331 -14.91 11.10 -2.79
N THR A 332 -14.96 12.10 -3.64
CA THR A 332 -14.36 13.39 -3.34
C THR A 332 -14.92 13.83 -1.99
N THR A 333 -14.08 13.93 -0.97
CA THR A 333 -14.51 14.54 0.30
C THR A 333 -14.93 15.97 -0.02
N LEU A 334 -16.21 16.26 0.05
CA LEU A 334 -16.75 17.57 -0.33
C LEU A 334 -16.80 18.55 0.84
N PHE A 335 -16.51 18.09 2.06
CA PHE A 335 -16.61 18.92 3.27
C PHE A 335 -15.74 18.40 4.40
N ASN A 336 -15.37 19.29 5.33
CA ASN A 336 -14.86 18.95 6.66
C ASN A 336 -16.01 18.93 7.66
N ILE A 337 -15.91 18.07 8.69
CA ILE A 337 -16.86 17.98 9.78
C ILE A 337 -16.15 17.87 11.12
N PHE A 338 -16.55 18.70 12.08
CA PHE A 338 -15.96 18.75 13.42
C PHE A 338 -16.92 19.40 14.43
N PRO A 339 -16.73 19.14 15.77
CA PRO A 339 -15.81 18.13 16.31
C PRO A 339 -16.28 16.70 16.04
N ASN A 340 -15.34 15.76 16.03
CA ASN A 340 -15.68 14.34 15.97
C ASN A 340 -14.73 13.59 16.93
N PRO A 341 -15.18 13.10 18.10
CA PRO A 341 -16.59 13.02 18.56
C PRO A 341 -17.26 14.38 18.82
N ALA A 342 -18.59 14.42 18.60
CA ALA A 342 -19.44 15.56 18.84
C ALA A 342 -20.27 15.38 20.12
N GLN A 343 -20.54 16.47 20.85
CA GLN A 343 -21.38 16.47 22.05
C GLN A 343 -22.71 17.20 21.81
N GLU A 344 -22.64 18.44 21.41
CA GLU A 344 -23.83 19.29 21.26
C GLU A 344 -24.08 19.71 19.81
N GLU A 345 -22.99 20.03 19.09
CA GLU A 345 -23.11 20.63 17.77
C GLU A 345 -22.01 20.06 16.84
N LEU A 346 -22.38 19.85 15.58
CA LEU A 346 -21.47 19.56 14.47
C LEU A 346 -21.36 20.77 13.57
N THR A 347 -20.15 21.14 13.21
CA THR A 347 -19.86 22.11 12.17
C THR A 347 -19.42 21.38 10.91
N ILE A 348 -20.03 21.68 9.79
CA ILE A 348 -19.69 21.17 8.47
C ILE A 348 -19.24 22.35 7.60
N ILE A 349 -18.05 22.23 6.99
CA ILE A 349 -17.49 23.24 6.07
C ILE A 349 -17.30 22.58 4.72
N PRO A 350 -18.12 22.88 3.71
CA PRO A 350 -17.90 22.46 2.33
C PRO A 350 -16.58 23.02 1.78
N PHE A 351 -15.88 22.26 0.94
CA PHE A 351 -14.64 22.73 0.29
C PHE A 351 -14.90 23.68 -0.88
N ASN A 352 -16.09 23.59 -1.47
CA ASN A 352 -16.54 24.46 -2.54
C ASN A 352 -17.95 24.96 -2.22
N GLU A 353 -18.34 26.08 -2.80
CA GLU A 353 -19.70 26.59 -2.70
C GLU A 353 -20.72 25.55 -3.23
N ILE A 354 -21.65 25.13 -2.37
CA ILE A 354 -22.74 24.21 -2.74
C ILE A 354 -23.96 25.05 -3.12
N LYS A 355 -24.11 25.36 -4.40
CA LYS A 355 -25.21 26.19 -4.89
C LYS A 355 -26.60 25.57 -4.63
N SER A 356 -26.69 24.26 -4.72
CA SER A 356 -27.88 23.48 -4.44
C SER A 356 -27.51 22.07 -4.02
N GLY A 357 -28.03 21.60 -2.90
CA GLY A 357 -27.73 20.28 -2.38
C GLY A 357 -28.56 19.93 -1.17
N THR A 358 -28.30 18.77 -0.60
CA THR A 358 -28.95 18.30 0.64
C THR A 358 -27.90 17.74 1.58
N PHE A 359 -27.90 18.19 2.83
CA PHE A 359 -27.22 17.56 3.94
C PHE A 359 -28.13 16.55 4.60
N THR A 360 -27.63 15.35 4.92
CA THR A 360 -28.38 14.34 5.67
C THR A 360 -27.51 13.75 6.77
N LEU A 361 -28.10 13.46 7.94
CA LEU A 361 -27.51 12.71 9.03
C LEU A 361 -28.35 11.45 9.26
N ALA A 362 -27.74 10.27 9.09
CA ALA A 362 -28.39 8.98 9.24
C ALA A 362 -27.76 8.15 10.37
N ASN A 363 -28.53 7.26 11.00
CA ASN A 363 -28.02 6.28 11.94
C ASN A 363 -27.38 5.08 11.23
N ILE A 364 -26.86 4.09 12.00
CA ILE A 364 -26.21 2.89 11.47
C ILE A 364 -27.13 1.97 10.67
N LEU A 365 -28.45 2.14 10.77
CA LEU A 365 -29.45 1.39 10.00
C LEU A 365 -29.79 2.10 8.68
N GLY A 366 -29.21 3.30 8.44
CA GLY A 366 -29.51 4.13 7.28
C GLY A 366 -30.78 4.96 7.43
N GLU A 367 -31.41 5.01 8.63
CA GLU A 367 -32.55 5.85 8.91
C GLU A 367 -32.08 7.30 9.00
N GLU A 368 -32.71 8.16 8.21
CA GLU A 368 -32.42 9.59 8.12
C GLU A 368 -33.00 10.32 9.35
N ILE A 369 -32.11 10.90 10.16
CA ILE A 369 -32.47 11.58 11.42
C ILE A 369 -32.58 13.09 11.20
N ILE A 370 -31.72 13.67 10.38
CA ILE A 370 -31.69 15.08 10.04
C ILE A 370 -31.51 15.22 8.54
N SER A 371 -32.29 16.13 7.92
CA SER A 371 -32.16 16.48 6.52
C SER A 371 -32.32 17.98 6.34
N GLU A 372 -31.36 18.63 5.67
CA GLU A 372 -31.37 20.08 5.42
C GLU A 372 -31.01 20.38 3.97
N ASN A 373 -31.75 21.30 3.35
CA ASN A 373 -31.42 21.79 2.02
C ASN A 373 -30.34 22.85 2.08
N LEU A 374 -29.37 22.75 1.19
CA LEU A 374 -28.22 23.64 1.08
C LEU A 374 -28.38 24.61 -0.09
N HIS A 375 -28.13 25.89 0.17
CA HIS A 375 -28.31 26.98 -0.79
C HIS A 375 -27.16 28.01 -0.69
N GLY A 376 -25.94 27.61 -0.98
CA GLY A 376 -24.77 28.50 -0.98
C GLY A 376 -24.18 28.79 0.40
N GLN A 377 -24.47 27.94 1.40
CA GLN A 377 -23.85 28.08 2.71
C GLN A 377 -22.40 27.64 2.66
N ASP A 378 -21.51 28.44 3.21
CA ASP A 378 -20.10 28.15 3.45
C ASP A 378 -19.87 27.37 4.76
N ARG A 379 -20.90 27.34 5.63
CA ARG A 379 -20.89 26.62 6.90
C ARG A 379 -22.29 26.15 7.27
N ILE A 380 -22.39 24.92 7.75
CA ILE A 380 -23.60 24.28 8.23
C ILE A 380 -23.38 23.90 9.70
N SER A 381 -24.34 24.21 10.56
CA SER A 381 -24.30 23.91 11.98
C SER A 381 -25.45 22.99 12.32
N VAL A 382 -25.17 21.82 12.87
CA VAL A 382 -26.16 20.77 13.15
C VAL A 382 -26.15 20.44 14.63
N ASN A 383 -27.29 20.65 15.30
CA ASN A 383 -27.45 20.28 16.70
C ASN A 383 -27.63 18.77 16.83
N VAL A 384 -26.77 18.14 17.63
CA VAL A 384 -26.76 16.69 17.89
C VAL A 384 -26.99 16.35 19.37
N SER A 385 -27.28 17.35 20.21
CA SER A 385 -27.42 17.17 21.66
C SER A 385 -28.58 16.23 22.06
N SER A 386 -29.57 16.04 21.19
CA SER A 386 -30.68 15.12 21.41
C SER A 386 -30.45 13.70 20.90
N LEU A 387 -29.35 13.49 20.21
CA LEU A 387 -29.03 12.17 19.64
C LEU A 387 -28.42 11.25 20.72
N SER A 388 -28.68 9.96 20.61
CA SER A 388 -28.03 8.97 21.49
C SER A 388 -26.53 8.85 21.17
N ASN A 389 -25.73 8.51 22.18
CA ASN A 389 -24.34 8.14 21.94
C ASN A 389 -24.25 7.03 20.91
N GLY A 390 -23.41 7.21 19.87
CA GLY A 390 -23.32 6.24 18.81
C GLY A 390 -22.62 6.75 17.55
N ILE A 391 -22.68 5.89 16.52
CA ILE A 391 -22.13 6.18 15.19
C ILE A 391 -23.26 6.67 14.28
N TYR A 392 -23.00 7.74 13.56
CA TYR A 392 -23.88 8.34 12.55
C TYR A 392 -23.13 8.60 11.26
N PHE A 393 -23.84 8.81 10.17
CA PHE A 393 -23.29 9.11 8.85
C PHE A 393 -23.83 10.47 8.37
N ALA A 394 -22.92 11.41 8.19
CA ALA A 394 -23.21 12.73 7.64
C ALA A 394 -22.94 12.73 6.14
N SER A 395 -23.92 13.05 5.32
CA SER A 395 -23.79 13.07 3.86
C SER A 395 -24.17 14.43 3.29
N ILE A 396 -23.43 14.87 2.25
CA ILE A 396 -23.83 15.98 1.38
C ILE A 396 -24.03 15.43 -0.04
N SER A 397 -25.17 15.74 -0.63
CA SER A 397 -25.49 15.43 -2.02
C SER A 397 -25.69 16.73 -2.79
N SER A 398 -24.99 16.94 -3.92
CA SER A 398 -25.09 18.12 -4.77
C SER A 398 -24.69 17.78 -6.21
N GLU A 399 -25.45 18.24 -7.20
CA GLU A 399 -25.12 18.16 -8.64
C GLU A 399 -24.69 16.75 -9.12
N GLY A 400 -25.31 15.68 -8.57
CA GLY A 400 -25.00 14.30 -8.92
C GLY A 400 -23.82 13.69 -8.16
N TYR A 401 -23.18 14.43 -7.26
CA TYR A 401 -22.14 13.96 -6.34
C TYR A 401 -22.73 13.75 -4.96
N LYS A 402 -22.23 12.72 -4.26
CA LYS A 402 -22.55 12.48 -2.85
C LYS A 402 -21.25 12.20 -2.10
N SER A 403 -21.06 12.87 -0.97
CA SER A 403 -19.96 12.63 -0.03
C SER A 403 -20.52 12.30 1.34
N THR A 404 -19.98 11.29 2.01
CA THR A 404 -20.45 10.81 3.31
C THR A 404 -19.29 10.64 4.28
N GLN A 405 -19.44 11.09 5.52
CA GLN A 405 -18.45 10.93 6.58
C GLN A 405 -19.08 10.30 7.82
N LYS A 406 -18.33 9.42 8.49
CA LYS A 406 -18.69 8.86 9.77
C LYS A 406 -18.44 9.87 10.88
N ILE A 407 -19.42 10.07 11.75
CA ILE A 407 -19.29 10.83 13.00
C ILE A 407 -19.61 9.97 14.20
N ILE A 408 -19.06 10.37 15.34
CA ILE A 408 -19.35 9.78 16.66
C ILE A 408 -20.02 10.86 17.48
N VAL A 409 -21.19 10.56 18.04
CA VAL A 409 -21.84 11.38 19.06
C VAL A 409 -21.52 10.75 20.43
N ALA A 410 -21.00 11.55 21.35
CA ALA A 410 -20.60 11.11 22.69
C ALA A 410 -20.82 12.27 23.68
N HIS A 411 -21.88 12.17 24.48
CA HIS A 411 -22.21 13.11 25.55
C HIS A 411 -21.54 12.75 26.87
#